data_1e531fa361a69dad6f705037d6ba6848
#
_entry.id   1e531fa361a69dad6f705037d6ba6848
#
_cell.length_a   1.000
_cell.length_b   1.000
_cell.length_c   1.000
_cell.angle_alpha   90.00
_cell.angle_beta   90.00
_cell.angle_gamma   90.00
#
_symmetry.space_group_name_H-M   'P 1'
#
loop_
_entity.id
_entity.type
_entity.pdbx_description
1 polymer ?
#
loop_
_entity_poly.entity_id
_entity_poly.type
_entity_poly.pdbx_seq_one_letter_code
_entity_poly.pdbx_strand_id
1 'polypeptide(L)'
;RHGHVYTNHGKLNLFNARFELDARPIEEGCQCPACRSYSRGYIRHLLKAKEMLGMRLCVLHNLYFYNTMMEEIRAAIEAGEYQAYKKKKIEGITSGK
;
A
#
# COMPACT_ATOMS: atom_id res chain seq x y z
N ARG A 1 8.82 -4.00 -8.84
CA ARG A 1 9.53 -3.04 -8.48
C ARG A 1 9.16 -1.61 -8.25
N HIS A 2 9.76 -0.67 -8.98
CA HIS A 2 9.47 0.73 -8.76
C HIS A 2 8.02 1.01 -9.07
N GLY A 3 7.35 1.75 -8.20
CA GLY A 3 5.97 2.14 -8.42
C GLY A 3 4.94 1.11 -7.98
N HIS A 4 5.35 -0.08 -7.60
CA HIS A 4 4.42 -1.08 -7.11
C HIS A 4 4.21 -0.89 -5.61
N VAL A 5 2.96 -0.81 -5.18
CA VAL A 5 2.63 -0.66 -3.77
C VAL A 5 1.54 -1.66 -3.40
N TYR A 6 1.55 -2.08 -2.14
CA TYR A 6 0.60 -3.08 -1.65
C TYR A 6 -0.49 -2.42 -0.84
N THR A 7 -1.71 -2.87 -1.04
CA THR A 7 -2.85 -2.42 -0.26
C THR A 7 -3.67 -3.64 0.18
N ASN A 8 -4.61 -3.41 1.08
CA ASN A 8 -5.50 -4.49 1.50
C ASN A 8 -6.41 -4.97 0.39
N HIS A 9 -6.46 -4.24 -0.72
CA HIS A 9 -7.30 -4.59 -1.86
C HIS A 9 -6.49 -5.06 -3.06
N GLY A 10 -5.18 -5.26 -2.89
CA GLY A 10 -4.34 -5.77 -3.94
C GLY A 10 -3.13 -4.87 -4.20
N LYS A 11 -2.36 -5.27 -5.20
CA LYS A 11 -1.15 -4.53 -5.57
C LYS A 11 -1.48 -3.50 -6.64
N LEU A 12 -0.97 -2.29 -6.48
CA LEU A 12 -1.16 -1.21 -7.45
C LEU A 12 0.16 -0.88 -8.13
N ASN A 13 0.09 -0.58 -9.41
CA ASN A 13 1.24 -0.06 -10.15
C ASN A 13 0.99 1.42 -10.40
N LEU A 14 1.69 2.28 -9.68
CA LEU A 14 1.44 3.72 -9.75
C LEU A 14 1.91 4.34 -11.05
N PHE A 15 2.65 3.60 -11.88
CA PHE A 15 2.97 4.08 -13.23
C PHE A 15 1.76 4.05 -14.16
N ASN A 16 0.70 3.35 -13.77
CA ASN A 16 -0.48 3.24 -14.61
C ASN A 16 -1.10 4.62 -14.83
N ALA A 17 -1.44 4.94 -16.08
CA ALA A 17 -1.94 6.26 -16.44
C ALA A 17 -3.26 6.60 -15.73
N ARG A 18 -4.02 5.60 -15.31
CA ARG A 18 -5.29 5.87 -14.63
C ARG A 18 -5.12 6.60 -13.31
N PHE A 19 -3.91 6.63 -12.76
CA PHE A 19 -3.64 7.32 -11.50
C PHE A 19 -3.16 8.74 -11.69
N GLU A 20 -3.08 9.21 -12.94
CA GLU A 20 -2.48 10.52 -13.24
C GLU A 20 -3.15 11.66 -12.47
N LEU A 21 -4.46 11.65 -12.37
CA LEU A 21 -5.20 12.69 -11.69
C LEU A 21 -5.87 12.18 -10.41
N ASP A 22 -5.40 11.07 -9.89
CA ASP A 22 -5.99 10.44 -8.71
C ASP A 22 -5.52 11.18 -7.45
N ALA A 23 -6.44 11.87 -6.79
CA ALA A 23 -6.13 12.67 -5.60
C ALA A 23 -6.17 11.85 -4.32
N ARG A 24 -6.51 10.57 -4.40
CA ARG A 24 -6.60 9.73 -3.21
C ARG A 24 -5.21 9.29 -2.75
N PRO A 25 -5.06 8.94 -1.46
CA PRO A 25 -3.79 8.34 -1.01
C PRO A 25 -3.63 6.95 -1.60
N ILE A 26 -2.43 6.38 -1.44
CA ILE A 26 -2.20 5.02 -1.92
C ILE A 26 -3.25 4.07 -1.36
N GLU A 27 -3.53 4.20 -0.07
CA GLU A 27 -4.58 3.42 0.56
C GLU A 27 -5.32 4.29 1.57
N GLU A 28 -6.65 4.31 1.45
CA GLU A 28 -7.49 5.06 2.38
C GLU A 28 -7.32 4.52 3.78
N GLY A 29 -7.16 5.43 4.75
CA GLY A 29 -6.99 5.02 6.13
C GLY A 29 -5.59 4.64 6.53
N CYS A 30 -4.66 4.57 5.59
CA CYS A 30 -3.27 4.27 5.89
C CYS A 30 -2.61 5.47 6.56
N GLN A 31 -1.82 5.21 7.59
CA GLN A 31 -1.18 6.27 8.36
C GLN A 31 0.29 6.48 8.00
N CYS A 32 0.79 5.83 6.96
CA CYS A 32 2.18 6.01 6.57
C CYS A 32 2.40 7.43 6.04
N PRO A 33 3.66 7.91 6.07
CA PRO A 33 3.93 9.28 5.61
C PRO A 33 3.49 9.54 4.17
N ALA A 34 3.59 8.54 3.30
CA ALA A 34 3.20 8.71 1.91
C ALA A 34 1.70 8.94 1.78
N CYS A 35 0.89 8.13 2.48
CA CYS A 35 -0.55 8.25 2.38
C CYS A 35 -1.08 9.49 3.08
N ARG A 36 -0.40 9.93 4.13
CA ARG A 36 -0.86 11.09 4.90
C ARG A 36 -0.62 12.40 4.18
N SER A 37 0.41 12.46 3.34
CA SER A 37 0.86 13.74 2.78
C SER A 37 0.78 13.81 1.27
N TYR A 38 0.63 12.69 0.58
CA TYR A 38 0.73 12.67 -0.88
C TYR A 38 -0.39 11.86 -1.50
N SER A 39 -0.75 12.22 -2.74
CA SER A 39 -1.75 11.50 -3.50
C SER A 39 -1.08 10.51 -4.46
N ARG A 40 -1.89 9.59 -4.99
CA ARG A 40 -1.40 8.65 -6.02
C ARG A 40 -0.88 9.40 -7.24
N GLY A 41 -1.62 10.42 -7.66
CA GLY A 41 -1.22 11.20 -8.83
C GLY A 41 0.10 11.91 -8.64
N TYR A 42 0.30 12.48 -7.45
CA TYR A 42 1.54 13.17 -7.18
C TYR A 42 2.72 12.21 -7.15
N ILE A 43 2.54 11.06 -6.50
CA ILE A 43 3.61 10.05 -6.45
C ILE A 43 3.91 9.56 -7.86
N ARG A 44 2.87 9.33 -8.68
CA ARG A 44 3.08 8.94 -10.07
C ARG A 44 3.90 10.00 -10.81
N HIS A 45 3.59 11.27 -10.59
CA HIS A 45 4.33 12.37 -11.21
C HIS A 45 5.81 12.29 -10.84
N LEU A 46 6.11 12.06 -9.56
CA LEU A 46 7.49 11.94 -9.11
C LEU A 46 8.19 10.75 -9.76
N LEU A 47 7.48 9.62 -9.86
CA LEU A 47 8.06 8.42 -10.48
C LEU A 47 8.34 8.66 -11.96
N LYS A 48 7.43 9.29 -12.66
CA LYS A 48 7.61 9.58 -14.09
C LYS A 48 8.75 10.57 -14.32
N ALA A 49 8.95 11.48 -13.36
CA ALA A 49 10.04 12.45 -13.45
C ALA A 49 11.35 11.88 -12.94
N LYS A 50 11.34 10.61 -12.52
CA LYS A 50 12.53 9.91 -12.00
C LYS A 50 13.10 10.58 -10.76
N GLU A 51 12.21 11.14 -9.93
CA GLU A 51 12.59 11.70 -8.66
C GLU A 51 12.70 10.62 -7.62
N MET A 52 13.79 10.64 -6.86
CA MET A 52 14.00 9.64 -5.81
C MET A 52 12.91 9.65 -4.76
N LEU A 53 12.31 10.81 -4.51
CA LEU A 53 11.26 10.90 -3.51
C LEU A 53 10.10 9.98 -3.84
N GLY A 54 9.74 9.84 -5.13
CA GLY A 54 8.66 8.95 -5.52
C GLY A 54 8.92 7.52 -5.12
N MET A 55 10.15 7.05 -5.38
CA MET A 55 10.54 5.70 -5.01
C MET A 55 10.55 5.52 -3.50
N ARG A 56 11.05 6.52 -2.76
CA ARG A 56 11.08 6.47 -1.31
C ARG A 56 9.68 6.39 -0.72
N LEU A 57 8.75 7.13 -1.29
CA LEU A 57 7.38 7.13 -0.79
C LEU A 57 6.74 5.75 -0.98
N CYS A 58 7.01 5.11 -2.12
CA CYS A 58 6.49 3.76 -2.35
C CYS A 58 7.09 2.77 -1.34
N VAL A 59 8.39 2.87 -1.09
CA VAL A 59 9.05 1.99 -0.13
C VAL A 59 8.51 2.22 1.27
N LEU A 60 8.34 3.49 1.67
CA LEU A 60 7.80 3.80 2.99
C LEU A 60 6.40 3.23 3.17
N HIS A 61 5.56 3.36 2.15
CA HIS A 61 4.22 2.78 2.24
C HIS A 61 4.28 1.26 2.38
N ASN A 62 5.12 0.61 1.58
CA ASN A 62 5.21 -0.85 1.62
C ASN A 62 5.75 -1.35 2.96
N LEU A 63 6.74 -0.64 3.51
CA LEU A 63 7.25 -1.00 4.84
C LEU A 63 6.18 -0.83 5.91
N TYR A 64 5.44 0.26 5.84
CA TYR A 64 4.37 0.48 6.81
C TYR A 64 3.29 -0.59 6.68
N PHE A 65 2.92 -0.92 5.46
CA PHE A 65 1.94 -1.96 5.21
C PHE A 65 2.41 -3.29 5.80
N TYR A 66 3.68 -3.64 5.54
CA TYR A 66 4.23 -4.89 6.03
C TYR A 66 4.25 -4.93 7.56
N ASN A 67 4.72 -3.85 8.19
CA ASN A 67 4.79 -3.80 9.65
C ASN A 67 3.40 -3.89 10.28
N THR A 68 2.43 -3.20 9.71
CA THR A 68 1.07 -3.25 10.21
C THR A 68 0.52 -4.67 10.10
N MET A 69 0.79 -5.33 8.97
CA MET A 69 0.34 -6.70 8.78
C MET A 69 0.96 -7.64 9.80
N MET A 70 2.26 -7.44 10.11
CA MET A 70 2.91 -8.28 11.10
C MET A 70 2.31 -8.10 12.48
N GLU A 71 1.96 -6.87 12.84
CA GLU A 71 1.30 -6.61 14.12
C GLU A 71 -0.07 -7.26 14.18
N GLU A 72 -0.80 -7.19 13.06
CA GLU A 72 -2.13 -7.82 12.99
C GLU A 72 -2.02 -9.33 13.12
N ILE A 73 -1.01 -9.93 12.49
CA ILE A 73 -0.78 -11.36 12.60
C ILE A 73 -0.52 -11.75 14.05
N ARG A 74 0.34 -10.98 14.73
CA ARG A 74 0.64 -11.26 16.12
C ARG A 74 -0.62 -11.19 16.98
N ALA A 75 -1.42 -10.16 16.78
CA ALA A 75 -2.66 -10.01 17.56
C ALA A 75 -3.63 -11.16 17.27
N ALA A 76 -3.71 -11.58 16.00
CA ALA A 76 -4.59 -12.69 15.64
C ALA A 76 -4.15 -14.00 16.29
N ILE A 77 -2.83 -14.22 16.36
CA ILE A 77 -2.31 -15.43 17.01
C ILE A 77 -2.66 -15.40 18.49
N GLU A 78 -2.47 -14.26 19.14
CA GLU A 78 -2.75 -14.16 20.57
C GLU A 78 -4.24 -14.34 20.85
N ALA A 79 -5.10 -13.92 19.95
CA ALA A 79 -6.55 -14.07 20.10
C ALA A 79 -7.04 -15.45 19.64
N GLY A 80 -6.17 -16.27 19.08
CA GLY A 80 -6.57 -17.57 18.57
C GLY A 80 -7.34 -17.50 17.28
N GLU A 81 -7.22 -16.42 16.52
CA GLU A 81 -7.98 -16.19 15.29
C GLU A 81 -7.10 -16.11 14.05
N TYR A 82 -5.89 -16.67 14.12
CA TYR A 82 -4.96 -16.53 13.04
C TYR A 82 -5.47 -17.07 11.70
N GLN A 83 -6.14 -18.23 11.73
CA GLN A 83 -6.61 -18.83 10.48
C GLN A 83 -7.65 -17.93 9.79
N ALA A 84 -8.57 -17.37 10.57
CA ALA A 84 -9.59 -16.48 10.01
C ALA A 84 -8.96 -15.21 9.46
N TYR A 85 -7.99 -14.64 10.18
CA TYR A 85 -7.30 -13.44 9.73
C TYR A 85 -6.54 -13.71 8.44
N LYS A 86 -5.80 -14.82 8.40
CA LYS A 86 -5.00 -15.17 7.23
C LYS A 86 -5.86 -15.29 5.99
N LYS A 87 -6.99 -16.00 6.10
CA LYS A 87 -7.89 -16.18 4.98
C LYS A 87 -8.42 -14.84 4.48
N LYS A 88 -8.88 -14.01 5.40
CA LYS A 88 -9.43 -12.71 5.04
C LYS A 88 -8.39 -11.83 4.37
N LYS A 89 -7.16 -11.83 4.88
CA LYS A 89 -6.10 -10.99 4.33
C LYS A 89 -5.73 -11.43 2.93
N ILE A 90 -5.59 -12.73 2.71
CA ILE A 90 -5.26 -13.25 1.40
C ILE A 90 -6.34 -12.91 0.40
N GLU A 91 -7.61 -13.08 0.77
CA GLU A 91 -8.71 -12.75 -0.14
C GLU A 91 -8.71 -11.27 -0.50
N GLY A 92 -8.45 -10.40 0.48
CA GLY A 92 -8.40 -8.98 0.22
C GLY A 92 -7.29 -8.60 -0.75
N ILE A 93 -6.10 -9.16 -0.54
CA ILE A 93 -4.95 -8.83 -1.38
C ILE A 93 -5.14 -9.36 -2.80
N THR A 94 -5.67 -10.58 -2.94
CA THR A 94 -5.81 -11.17 -4.27
C THR A 94 -7.00 -10.63 -5.04
N SER A 95 -8.03 -10.15 -4.35
CA SER A 95 -9.24 -9.68 -5.03
C SER A 95 -9.02 -8.36 -5.77
N GLY A 96 -7.93 -7.66 -5.48
CA GLY A 96 -7.65 -6.39 -6.12
C GLY A 96 -6.94 -6.48 -7.46
N LYS A 97 -6.74 -7.66 -7.95
CA LYS A 97 -6.02 -7.84 -9.22
C LYS A 97 -6.84 -7.49 -10.45
#